data_dfc7f4bd9791ded25cb74a90ce4e1db4
#
_entry.id   dfc7f4bd9791ded25cb74a90ce4e1db4
#
_cell.length_a   1.000
_cell.length_b   1.000
_cell.length_c   1.000
_cell.angle_alpha   90.00
_cell.angle_beta   90.00
_cell.angle_gamma   90.00
#
_symmetry.space_group_name_H-M   'P 1'
#
loop_
_entity.id
_entity.type
_entity.pdbx_description
1 polymer ?
#
loop_
_entity_poly.entity_id
_entity_poly.type
_entity_poly.pdbx_seq_one_letter_code
_entity_poly.pdbx_strand_id
1 'polypeptide(L)'
;GYMNKQKLAKDLIKFIDESPSNYFACINAKEILNKNGFIELSEAEEWKLKKGGKYFVTINDSGIIAFTIGSEKISKSGYKIAASHTDSPGFLIKPSPEINRKGFNILNTEVYGGPILSTWFDRPLSIAGRVIVKGENSFFPRTVKIKIDEPLLTIPNLAIHQNREVNNGVKIDKQNDVLPVISLINKNFEREGYLERIILEKTGIKKE
;
A
#
# COMPACT_ATOMS: atom_id res chain seq x y z
N GLY A 1 -22.55 -11.38 24.09
CA GLY A 1 -22.17 -12.56 23.32
C GLY A 1 -20.67 -12.69 23.24
N TYR A 2 -20.11 -13.82 23.56
CA TYR A 2 -18.68 -14.10 23.39
C TYR A 2 -18.33 -13.95 21.89
N MET A 3 -17.48 -12.99 21.58
CA MET A 3 -16.94 -12.80 20.25
C MET A 3 -16.15 -14.05 19.86
N ASN A 4 -16.52 -14.70 18.76
CA ASN A 4 -15.82 -15.90 18.29
C ASN A 4 -14.38 -15.53 17.91
N LYS A 5 -13.41 -15.89 18.76
CA LYS A 5 -11.98 -15.56 18.59
C LYS A 5 -11.43 -16.02 17.23
N GLN A 6 -11.87 -17.18 16.76
CA GLN A 6 -11.43 -17.70 15.44
C GLN A 6 -11.96 -16.85 14.29
N LYS A 7 -13.22 -16.39 14.39
CA LYS A 7 -13.79 -15.50 13.38
C LYS A 7 -13.02 -14.18 13.35
N LEU A 8 -12.75 -13.59 14.52
CA LEU A 8 -11.98 -12.33 14.61
C LEU A 8 -10.58 -12.47 14.01
N ALA A 9 -9.89 -13.59 14.30
CA ALA A 9 -8.58 -13.85 13.72
C ALA A 9 -8.63 -13.99 12.18
N LYS A 10 -9.65 -14.68 11.65
CA LYS A 10 -9.85 -14.81 10.19
C LYS A 10 -10.17 -13.46 9.55
N ASP A 11 -11.02 -12.66 10.19
CA ASP A 11 -11.37 -11.33 9.70
C ASP A 11 -10.12 -10.40 9.68
N LEU A 12 -9.24 -10.51 10.68
CA LEU A 12 -7.98 -9.77 10.71
C LEU A 12 -7.02 -10.22 9.60
N ILE A 13 -6.85 -11.54 9.41
CA ILE A 13 -6.02 -12.08 8.33
C ILE A 13 -6.51 -11.57 6.98
N LYS A 14 -7.82 -11.65 6.75
CA LYS A 14 -8.44 -11.14 5.52
C LYS A 14 -8.19 -9.64 5.32
N PHE A 15 -8.34 -8.84 6.38
CA PHE A 15 -8.07 -7.40 6.32
C PHE A 15 -6.61 -7.12 5.94
N ILE A 16 -5.65 -7.88 6.50
CA ILE A 16 -4.22 -7.74 6.18
C ILE A 16 -3.96 -8.12 4.72
N ASP A 17 -4.47 -9.25 4.26
CA ASP A 17 -4.27 -9.74 2.88
C ASP A 17 -4.86 -8.77 1.85
N GLU A 18 -5.99 -8.16 2.16
CA GLU A 18 -6.66 -7.18 1.30
C GLU A 18 -6.06 -5.77 1.37
N SER A 19 -5.12 -5.52 2.29
CA SER A 19 -4.53 -4.20 2.57
C SER A 19 -3.03 -4.14 2.30
N PRO A 20 -2.57 -4.37 1.06
CA PRO A 20 -1.14 -4.37 0.72
C PRO A 20 -0.49 -2.98 0.75
N SER A 21 -1.25 -1.91 0.90
CA SER A 21 -0.77 -0.55 1.08
C SER A 21 -1.68 0.24 2.02
N ASN A 22 -1.20 1.39 2.50
CA ASN A 22 -1.98 2.31 3.33
C ASN A 22 -3.29 2.76 2.65
N TYR A 23 -3.29 2.89 1.32
CA TYR A 23 -4.50 3.22 0.56
C TYR A 23 -5.56 2.12 0.67
N PHE A 24 -5.15 0.86 0.55
CA PHE A 24 -6.06 -0.27 0.66
C PHE A 24 -6.48 -0.53 2.11
N ALA A 25 -5.61 -0.28 3.09
CA ALA A 25 -6.00 -0.30 4.50
C ALA A 25 -7.11 0.72 4.79
N CYS A 26 -7.00 1.92 4.22
CA CYS A 26 -8.03 2.96 4.33
C CYS A 26 -9.33 2.57 3.61
N ILE A 27 -9.25 2.03 2.39
CA ILE A 27 -10.42 1.55 1.64
C ILE A 27 -11.17 0.46 2.41
N ASN A 28 -10.47 -0.54 2.90
CA ASN A 28 -11.07 -1.66 3.64
C ASN A 28 -11.66 -1.22 4.98
N ALA A 29 -10.98 -0.30 5.69
CA ALA A 29 -11.53 0.31 6.90
C ALA A 29 -12.81 1.10 6.60
N LYS A 30 -12.84 1.90 5.54
CA LYS A 30 -13.99 2.64 5.07
C LYS A 30 -15.17 1.73 4.74
N GLU A 31 -14.94 0.61 4.07
CA GLU A 31 -15.99 -0.38 3.79
C GLU A 31 -16.58 -0.98 5.07
N ILE A 32 -15.73 -1.32 6.04
CA ILE A 32 -16.17 -1.84 7.33
C ILE A 32 -17.02 -0.80 8.06
N LEU A 33 -16.60 0.46 8.08
CA LEU A 33 -17.34 1.55 8.71
C LEU A 33 -18.69 1.77 8.06
N ASN A 34 -18.76 1.83 6.73
CA ASN A 34 -20.02 1.96 5.99
C ASN A 34 -20.99 0.81 6.29
N LYS A 35 -20.51 -0.44 6.29
CA LYS A 35 -21.30 -1.63 6.65
C LYS A 35 -21.85 -1.57 8.09
N ASN A 36 -21.20 -0.81 8.98
CA ASN A 36 -21.61 -0.62 10.37
C ASN A 36 -22.38 0.69 10.62
N GLY A 37 -22.82 1.36 9.57
CA GLY A 37 -23.70 2.54 9.65
C GLY A 37 -22.97 3.84 10.00
N PHE A 38 -21.66 3.92 9.74
CA PHE A 38 -20.94 5.17 9.80
C PHE A 38 -21.18 5.97 8.52
N ILE A 39 -21.25 7.28 8.66
CA ILE A 39 -21.46 8.24 7.57
C ILE A 39 -20.15 8.94 7.27
N GLU A 40 -19.73 8.93 6.02
CA GLU A 40 -18.54 9.68 5.58
C GLU A 40 -18.82 11.18 5.58
N LEU A 41 -17.90 11.94 6.13
CA LEU A 41 -17.91 13.39 6.14
C LEU A 41 -16.87 13.93 5.16
N SER A 42 -17.20 15.04 4.52
CA SER A 42 -16.27 15.80 3.69
C SER A 42 -15.62 16.91 4.52
N GLU A 43 -14.31 17.09 4.40
CA GLU A 43 -13.60 18.24 5.01
C GLU A 43 -13.99 19.57 4.37
N ALA A 44 -14.55 19.55 3.14
CA ALA A 44 -14.98 20.74 2.42
C ALA A 44 -16.40 21.20 2.82
N GLU A 45 -17.11 20.45 3.67
CA GLU A 45 -18.49 20.73 4.04
C GLU A 45 -18.64 20.98 5.54
N GLU A 46 -19.71 21.70 5.93
CA GLU A 46 -20.07 21.88 7.34
C GLU A 46 -20.62 20.58 7.90
N TRP A 47 -20.06 20.11 9.01
CA TRP A 47 -20.48 18.86 9.65
C TRP A 47 -21.70 19.04 10.54
N LYS A 48 -22.80 18.40 10.19
CA LYS A 48 -24.04 18.38 10.98
C LYS A 48 -24.12 17.13 11.84
N LEU A 49 -23.41 17.14 12.97
CA LEU A 49 -23.30 16.00 13.86
C LEU A 49 -24.50 15.86 14.79
N LYS A 50 -24.94 14.63 15.04
CA LYS A 50 -26.07 14.29 15.90
C LYS A 50 -25.62 13.39 17.06
N LYS A 51 -26.27 13.50 18.21
CA LYS A 51 -26.09 12.55 19.34
C LYS A 51 -26.35 11.12 18.85
N GLY A 52 -25.48 10.18 19.26
CA GLY A 52 -25.53 8.78 18.82
C GLY A 52 -25.09 8.57 17.37
N GLY A 53 -24.74 9.62 16.63
CA GLY A 53 -24.25 9.53 15.26
C GLY A 53 -22.86 8.87 15.19
N LYS A 54 -22.61 8.19 14.06
CA LYS A 54 -21.36 7.51 13.74
C LYS A 54 -20.82 8.11 12.45
N TYR A 55 -19.61 8.59 12.49
CA TYR A 55 -19.01 9.33 11.38
C TYR A 55 -17.57 8.92 11.13
N PHE A 56 -17.10 9.15 9.94
CA PHE A 56 -15.68 9.08 9.62
C PHE A 56 -15.30 10.10 8.54
N VAL A 57 -14.04 10.44 8.51
CA VAL A 57 -13.41 11.28 7.49
C VAL A 57 -12.12 10.61 7.03
N THR A 58 -11.83 10.72 5.73
CA THR A 58 -10.58 10.24 5.15
C THR A 58 -9.68 11.41 4.76
N ILE A 59 -8.39 11.26 4.99
CA ILE A 59 -7.38 12.28 4.70
C ILE A 59 -6.40 11.72 3.68
N ASN A 60 -6.28 12.35 2.52
CA ASN A 60 -5.38 11.95 1.43
C ASN A 60 -5.52 10.47 0.99
N ASP A 61 -6.70 9.87 1.20
CA ASP A 61 -6.99 8.46 0.92
C ASP A 61 -6.11 7.44 1.70
N SER A 62 -5.30 7.88 2.64
CA SER A 62 -4.36 7.04 3.37
C SER A 62 -4.48 7.14 4.90
N GLY A 63 -5.16 8.16 5.39
CA GLY A 63 -5.53 8.32 6.77
C GLY A 63 -7.04 8.27 6.96
N ILE A 64 -7.51 7.80 8.11
CA ILE A 64 -8.92 7.73 8.45
C ILE A 64 -9.13 8.03 9.92
N ILE A 65 -10.14 8.83 10.22
CA ILE A 65 -10.58 9.11 11.58
C ILE A 65 -12.06 8.72 11.65
N ALA A 66 -12.40 7.78 12.51
CA ALA A 66 -13.78 7.39 12.77
C ALA A 66 -14.16 7.72 14.21
N PHE A 67 -15.37 8.21 14.41
CA PHE A 67 -15.83 8.60 15.74
C PHE A 67 -17.34 8.43 15.90
N THR A 68 -17.76 8.32 17.14
CA THR A 68 -19.15 8.30 17.53
C THR A 68 -19.45 9.45 18.49
N ILE A 69 -20.62 10.04 18.36
CA ILE A 69 -21.08 11.11 19.26
C ILE A 69 -21.83 10.47 20.42
N GLY A 70 -21.28 10.62 21.63
CA GLY A 70 -21.93 10.13 22.85
C GLY A 70 -23.19 10.92 23.23
N SER A 71 -23.85 10.48 24.29
CA SER A 71 -25.04 11.15 24.86
C SER A 71 -24.68 12.34 25.75
N GLU A 72 -23.52 12.29 26.42
CA GLU A 72 -23.03 13.32 27.32
C GLU A 72 -22.28 14.45 26.61
N LYS A 73 -22.21 15.61 27.26
CA LYS A 73 -21.36 16.71 26.79
C LYS A 73 -19.89 16.30 26.85
N ILE A 74 -19.11 16.60 25.81
CA ILE A 74 -17.68 16.29 25.71
C ILE A 74 -16.89 16.89 26.92
N SER A 75 -17.28 18.06 27.40
CA SER A 75 -16.70 18.69 28.59
C SER A 75 -16.83 17.85 29.88
N LYS A 76 -17.76 16.88 29.93
CA LYS A 76 -17.97 15.97 31.06
C LYS A 76 -17.36 14.59 30.78
N SER A 77 -17.51 14.05 29.59
CA SER A 77 -17.11 12.68 29.27
C SER A 77 -15.68 12.58 28.70
N GLY A 78 -15.13 13.68 28.17
CA GLY A 78 -13.88 13.68 27.45
C GLY A 78 -13.93 12.83 26.19
N TYR A 79 -12.74 12.44 25.71
CA TYR A 79 -12.56 11.57 24.54
C TYR A 79 -11.98 10.23 24.97
N LYS A 80 -12.42 9.15 24.31
CA LYS A 80 -11.77 7.85 24.33
C LYS A 80 -11.17 7.65 22.94
N ILE A 81 -9.85 7.63 22.85
CA ILE A 81 -9.12 7.58 21.59
C ILE A 81 -8.34 6.27 21.50
N ALA A 82 -8.51 5.55 20.38
CA ALA A 82 -7.63 4.46 19.97
C ALA A 82 -6.96 4.89 18.67
N ALA A 83 -5.65 4.76 18.61
CA ALA A 83 -4.88 5.17 17.44
C ALA A 83 -3.95 4.05 16.98
N SER A 84 -3.79 3.93 15.68
CA SER A 84 -2.81 3.07 15.02
C SER A 84 -2.40 3.72 13.71
N HIS A 85 -1.34 3.18 13.07
CA HIS A 85 -0.96 3.62 11.74
C HIS A 85 -1.57 2.71 10.66
N THR A 86 -1.72 3.22 9.44
CA THR A 86 -2.26 2.50 8.28
C THR A 86 -1.18 2.01 7.31
N ASP A 87 0.04 2.51 7.43
CA ASP A 87 1.19 2.14 6.61
C ASP A 87 1.94 0.93 7.18
N SER A 88 2.81 0.36 6.36
CA SER A 88 3.70 -0.75 6.73
C SER A 88 5.04 -0.57 6.04
N PRO A 89 6.15 -1.12 6.60
CA PRO A 89 7.43 -1.11 5.93
C PRO A 89 7.38 -1.80 4.57
N GLY A 90 8.16 -1.27 3.62
CA GLY A 90 8.20 -1.81 2.27
C GLY A 90 9.16 -1.05 1.36
N PHE A 91 8.89 -1.12 0.07
CA PHE A 91 9.69 -0.48 -0.96
C PHE A 91 8.82 0.46 -1.79
N LEU A 92 9.17 1.73 -1.84
CA LEU A 92 8.51 2.72 -2.68
C LEU A 92 9.18 2.80 -4.05
N ILE A 93 8.39 2.73 -5.10
CA ILE A 93 8.88 2.89 -6.47
C ILE A 93 9.20 4.36 -6.70
N LYS A 94 10.44 4.65 -7.12
CA LYS A 94 10.89 6.02 -7.41
C LYS A 94 10.39 6.52 -8.76
N PRO A 95 10.35 7.84 -8.99
CA PRO A 95 10.20 8.40 -10.34
C PRO A 95 11.30 7.87 -11.28
N SER A 96 10.94 7.61 -12.56
CA SER A 96 11.84 6.97 -13.54
C SER A 96 12.39 5.63 -13.02
N PRO A 97 11.53 4.66 -12.75
CA PRO A 97 11.86 3.51 -11.92
C PRO A 97 12.68 2.45 -12.65
N GLU A 98 12.78 2.48 -13.96
CA GLU A 98 13.36 1.40 -14.75
C GLU A 98 14.87 1.54 -14.87
N ILE A 99 15.59 0.53 -14.38
CA ILE A 99 17.04 0.44 -14.47
C ILE A 99 17.39 -0.81 -15.29
N ASN A 100 18.18 -0.62 -16.35
CA ASN A 100 18.78 -1.72 -17.08
C ASN A 100 20.16 -2.01 -16.53
N ARG A 101 20.36 -3.18 -15.94
CA ARG A 101 21.64 -3.62 -15.39
C ARG A 101 21.90 -5.06 -15.80
N LYS A 102 22.98 -5.28 -16.58
CA LYS A 102 23.47 -6.62 -16.99
C LYS A 102 22.38 -7.54 -17.59
N GLY A 103 21.47 -6.99 -18.39
CA GLY A 103 20.39 -7.78 -19.03
C GLY A 103 19.14 -7.98 -18.16
N PHE A 104 19.10 -7.39 -16.96
CA PHE A 104 17.93 -7.38 -16.10
C PHE A 104 17.26 -6.03 -16.15
N ASN A 105 15.93 -6.06 -16.15
CA ASN A 105 15.11 -4.89 -15.85
C ASN A 105 14.82 -4.86 -14.36
N ILE A 106 15.29 -3.83 -13.70
CA ILE A 106 15.26 -3.66 -12.25
C ILE A 106 14.45 -2.41 -11.93
N LEU A 107 13.62 -2.45 -10.88
CA LEU A 107 12.95 -1.28 -10.39
C LEU A 107 13.82 -0.51 -9.40
N ASN A 108 13.97 0.78 -9.64
CA ASN A 108 14.57 1.70 -8.69
C ASN A 108 13.59 1.98 -7.57
N THR A 109 13.90 1.48 -6.40
CA THR A 109 13.03 1.61 -5.22
C THR A 109 13.76 2.28 -4.07
N GLU A 110 12.97 2.80 -3.15
CA GLU A 110 13.42 3.35 -1.88
C GLU A 110 12.83 2.54 -0.73
N VAL A 111 13.68 2.18 0.22
CA VAL A 111 13.21 1.49 1.44
C VAL A 111 12.39 2.46 2.27
N TYR A 112 11.17 2.07 2.58
CA TYR A 112 10.24 2.82 3.42
C TYR A 112 10.10 2.17 4.79
N GLY A 113 10.23 2.98 5.84
CA GLY A 113 10.10 2.53 7.22
C GLY A 113 11.27 1.69 7.71
N GLY A 114 11.02 0.77 8.62
CA GLY A 114 12.02 -0.11 9.23
C GLY A 114 11.79 -1.60 8.93
N PRO A 115 11.91 -2.05 7.67
CA PRO A 115 11.76 -3.47 7.35
C PRO A 115 12.96 -4.29 7.82
N ILE A 116 12.71 -5.56 8.13
CA ILE A 116 13.77 -6.56 8.24
C ILE A 116 14.15 -6.97 6.83
N LEU A 117 15.18 -6.34 6.25
CA LEU A 117 15.51 -6.46 4.83
C LEU A 117 15.74 -7.90 4.38
N SER A 118 16.39 -8.73 5.20
CA SER A 118 16.68 -10.12 4.88
C SER A 118 15.43 -10.97 4.62
N THR A 119 14.27 -10.59 5.16
CA THR A 119 13.01 -11.33 4.94
C THR A 119 12.35 -11.03 3.59
N TRP A 120 12.88 -10.08 2.83
CA TRP A 120 12.35 -9.68 1.53
C TRP A 120 13.01 -10.39 0.35
N PHE A 121 14.19 -11.01 0.58
CA PHE A 121 14.89 -11.75 -0.46
C PHE A 121 14.14 -13.03 -0.86
N ASP A 122 14.23 -13.38 -2.15
CA ASP A 122 13.70 -14.61 -2.75
C ASP A 122 12.18 -14.81 -2.57
N ARG A 123 11.46 -13.74 -2.29
CA ARG A 123 10.00 -13.78 -2.16
C ARG A 123 9.31 -13.31 -3.43
N PRO A 124 8.14 -13.89 -3.76
CA PRO A 124 7.28 -13.32 -4.77
C PRO A 124 6.70 -11.99 -4.27
N LEU A 125 6.91 -10.93 -5.03
CA LEU A 125 6.47 -9.59 -4.70
C LEU A 125 5.52 -9.06 -5.77
N SER A 126 4.67 -8.12 -5.41
CA SER A 126 3.78 -7.42 -6.32
C SER A 126 3.73 -5.92 -6.03
N ILE A 127 2.82 -5.22 -6.68
CA ILE A 127 2.70 -3.76 -6.62
C ILE A 127 1.29 -3.40 -6.18
N ALA A 128 1.21 -2.49 -5.21
CA ALA A 128 -0.03 -1.83 -4.82
C ALA A 128 0.23 -0.37 -4.46
N GLY A 129 -0.76 0.49 -4.71
CA GLY A 129 -0.59 1.91 -4.41
C GLY A 129 -1.62 2.77 -5.12
N ARG A 130 -1.19 3.95 -5.54
CA ARG A 130 -2.01 4.83 -6.36
C ARG A 130 -1.22 5.31 -7.57
N VAL A 131 -1.94 5.53 -8.67
CA VAL A 131 -1.44 6.22 -9.85
C VAL A 131 -2.29 7.46 -10.10
N ILE A 132 -1.65 8.49 -10.60
CA ILE A 132 -2.33 9.70 -11.04
C ILE A 132 -2.43 9.61 -12.55
N VAL A 133 -3.66 9.64 -13.05
CA VAL A 133 -3.97 9.62 -14.48
C VAL A 133 -4.53 10.98 -14.89
N LYS A 134 -4.41 11.29 -16.17
CA LYS A 134 -4.99 12.48 -16.75
C LYS A 134 -6.50 12.52 -16.48
N GLY A 135 -7.02 13.63 -16.03
CA GLY A 135 -8.44 13.86 -15.84
C GLY A 135 -9.06 14.58 -17.03
N GLU A 136 -10.27 15.07 -16.87
CA GLU A 136 -10.98 15.83 -17.91
C GLU A 136 -10.19 17.06 -18.39
N ASN A 137 -9.36 17.62 -17.51
CA ASN A 137 -8.42 18.68 -17.86
C ASN A 137 -7.17 18.61 -16.96
N SER A 138 -6.12 19.35 -17.31
CA SER A 138 -4.82 19.32 -16.65
C SER A 138 -4.83 19.76 -15.16
N PHE A 139 -5.85 20.52 -14.75
CA PHE A 139 -5.96 21.03 -13.38
C PHE A 139 -6.62 20.01 -12.42
N PHE A 140 -7.33 19.01 -12.96
CA PHE A 140 -8.05 18.02 -12.16
C PHE A 140 -7.63 16.62 -12.55
N PRO A 141 -6.42 16.19 -12.19
CA PRO A 141 -5.98 14.82 -12.42
C PRO A 141 -6.82 13.86 -11.58
N ARG A 142 -6.99 12.65 -12.09
CA ARG A 142 -7.72 11.58 -11.40
C ARG A 142 -6.76 10.62 -10.72
N THR A 143 -7.02 10.32 -9.47
CA THR A 143 -6.28 9.30 -8.71
C THR A 143 -6.97 7.95 -8.85
N VAL A 144 -6.19 6.92 -9.22
CA VAL A 144 -6.65 5.52 -9.29
C VAL A 144 -5.80 4.67 -8.34
N LYS A 145 -6.47 3.89 -7.48
CA LYS A 145 -5.80 2.93 -6.61
C LYS A 145 -5.60 1.63 -7.38
N ILE A 146 -4.42 1.07 -7.29
CA ILE A 146 -4.05 -0.16 -7.98
C ILE A 146 -3.56 -1.21 -7.00
N LYS A 147 -3.96 -2.45 -7.26
CA LYS A 147 -3.47 -3.64 -6.57
C LYS A 147 -3.33 -4.74 -7.61
N ILE A 148 -2.17 -5.37 -7.65
CA ILE A 148 -1.89 -6.50 -8.51
C ILE A 148 -1.67 -7.71 -7.61
N ASP A 149 -2.53 -8.71 -7.71
CA ASP A 149 -2.51 -9.88 -6.83
C ASP A 149 -1.52 -10.96 -7.30
N GLU A 150 -1.06 -10.87 -8.54
CA GLU A 150 -0.10 -11.80 -9.13
C GLU A 150 1.35 -11.44 -8.75
N PRO A 151 2.23 -12.43 -8.55
CA PRO A 151 3.66 -12.19 -8.40
C PRO A 151 4.27 -11.56 -9.65
N LEU A 152 4.95 -10.44 -9.50
CA LEU A 152 5.60 -9.71 -10.60
C LEU A 152 7.10 -9.56 -10.44
N LEU A 153 7.57 -9.54 -9.19
CA LEU A 153 8.89 -9.08 -8.82
C LEU A 153 9.55 -10.08 -7.87
N THR A 154 10.87 -10.05 -7.84
CA THR A 154 11.63 -10.68 -6.78
C THR A 154 12.91 -9.88 -6.51
N ILE A 155 13.37 -9.89 -5.27
CA ILE A 155 14.70 -9.40 -4.89
C ILE A 155 15.58 -10.64 -4.77
N PRO A 156 16.43 -10.93 -5.76
CA PRO A 156 17.22 -12.16 -5.75
C PRO A 156 18.35 -12.09 -4.71
N ASN A 157 18.55 -13.18 -3.99
CA ASN A 157 19.72 -13.36 -3.15
C ASN A 157 20.88 -13.92 -3.96
N LEU A 158 22.08 -13.90 -3.40
CA LEU A 158 23.25 -14.50 -3.99
C LEU A 158 23.50 -15.89 -3.41
N ALA A 159 23.99 -16.79 -4.25
CA ALA A 159 24.51 -18.08 -3.78
C ALA A 159 25.68 -17.86 -2.81
N ILE A 160 25.84 -18.77 -1.84
CA ILE A 160 26.90 -18.67 -0.83
C ILE A 160 28.31 -18.55 -1.45
N HIS A 161 28.52 -19.10 -2.63
CA HIS A 161 29.79 -18.98 -3.36
C HIS A 161 30.14 -17.55 -3.78
N GLN A 162 29.13 -16.70 -3.89
CA GLN A 162 29.26 -15.28 -4.24
C GLN A 162 29.14 -14.35 -3.02
N ASN A 163 28.68 -14.88 -1.88
CA ASN A 163 28.54 -14.15 -0.63
C ASN A 163 28.83 -15.09 0.56
N ARG A 164 30.11 -15.39 0.78
CA ARG A 164 30.54 -16.37 1.80
C ARG A 164 30.23 -15.95 3.24
N GLU A 165 30.08 -14.64 3.48
CA GLU A 165 29.80 -14.08 4.81
C GLU A 165 28.28 -14.02 5.12
N VAL A 166 27.40 -14.50 4.23
CA VAL A 166 25.95 -14.37 4.40
C VAL A 166 25.44 -14.91 5.74
N ASN A 167 26.03 -16.01 6.24
CA ASN A 167 25.65 -16.62 7.50
C ASN A 167 26.30 -15.97 8.74
N ASN A 168 27.29 -15.10 8.54
CA ASN A 168 27.98 -14.35 9.60
C ASN A 168 27.44 -12.93 9.78
N GLY A 169 26.41 -12.56 8.99
CA GLY A 169 25.81 -11.24 8.97
C GLY A 169 26.50 -10.30 7.98
N VAL A 170 25.79 -9.98 6.91
CA VAL A 170 26.26 -9.06 5.87
C VAL A 170 25.46 -7.77 5.96
N LYS A 171 26.15 -6.63 5.87
CA LYS A 171 25.49 -5.33 5.75
C LYS A 171 24.80 -5.25 4.39
N ILE A 172 23.49 -5.13 4.39
CA ILE A 172 22.68 -4.97 3.18
C ILE A 172 22.71 -3.51 2.76
N ASP A 173 23.13 -3.25 1.52
CA ASP A 173 23.05 -1.93 0.89
C ASP A 173 21.65 -1.71 0.30
N LYS A 174 20.95 -0.74 0.87
CA LYS A 174 19.57 -0.41 0.48
C LYS A 174 19.42 0.09 -0.96
N GLN A 175 20.50 0.59 -1.57
CA GLN A 175 20.47 1.11 -2.94
C GLN A 175 20.90 0.10 -4.00
N ASN A 176 21.63 -0.94 -3.61
CA ASN A 176 22.18 -1.88 -4.55
C ASN A 176 21.68 -3.31 -4.36
N ASP A 177 21.50 -3.76 -3.11
CA ASP A 177 21.22 -5.17 -2.82
C ASP A 177 19.73 -5.52 -2.81
N VAL A 178 18.83 -4.54 -2.65
CA VAL A 178 17.39 -4.76 -2.47
C VAL A 178 16.54 -4.16 -3.59
N LEU A 179 17.08 -4.08 -4.78
CA LEU A 179 16.34 -3.62 -5.97
C LEU A 179 15.60 -4.80 -6.62
N PRO A 180 14.25 -4.73 -6.73
CA PRO A 180 13.48 -5.81 -7.29
C PRO A 180 13.71 -6.00 -8.79
N VAL A 181 13.88 -7.23 -9.22
CA VAL A 181 13.91 -7.63 -10.63
C VAL A 181 12.49 -7.90 -11.09
N ILE A 182 12.08 -7.28 -12.19
CA ILE A 182 10.74 -7.43 -12.76
C ILE A 182 10.74 -8.26 -14.04
N SER A 183 11.81 -8.22 -14.83
CA SER A 183 11.92 -9.01 -16.07
C SER A 183 13.36 -9.17 -16.53
N LEU A 184 13.56 -10.08 -17.48
CA LEU A 184 14.79 -10.17 -18.28
C LEU A 184 14.65 -9.29 -19.53
N ILE A 185 15.77 -8.74 -19.99
CA ILE A 185 15.84 -7.97 -21.21
C ILE A 185 16.27 -8.91 -22.35
N ASN A 186 15.43 -9.05 -23.36
CA ASN A 186 15.71 -9.76 -24.60
C ASN A 186 15.69 -8.79 -25.79
N LYS A 187 15.97 -9.33 -26.99
CA LYS A 187 16.04 -8.52 -28.23
C LYS A 187 14.72 -7.78 -28.59
N ASN A 188 13.59 -8.30 -28.12
CA ASN A 188 12.26 -7.76 -28.39
C ASN A 188 11.71 -6.91 -27.24
N PHE A 189 12.55 -6.63 -26.23
CA PHE A 189 12.13 -5.90 -25.05
C PHE A 189 12.15 -4.39 -25.35
N GLU A 190 10.97 -3.77 -25.33
CA GLU A 190 10.86 -2.31 -25.32
C GLU A 190 11.24 -1.79 -23.93
N ARG A 191 12.33 -1.03 -23.85
CA ARG A 191 12.96 -0.63 -22.60
C ARG A 191 12.16 0.36 -21.80
N GLU A 192 11.51 1.29 -22.47
CA GLU A 192 10.78 2.38 -21.84
C GLU A 192 9.31 2.00 -21.57
N GLY A 193 8.81 2.37 -20.40
CA GLY A 193 7.40 2.22 -20.04
C GLY A 193 6.96 0.78 -19.77
N TYR A 194 7.87 -0.16 -19.47
CA TYR A 194 7.52 -1.54 -19.16
C TYR A 194 6.62 -1.65 -17.94
N LEU A 195 6.96 -0.95 -16.86
CA LEU A 195 6.15 -0.90 -15.63
C LEU A 195 4.77 -0.29 -15.92
N GLU A 196 4.73 0.81 -16.68
CA GLU A 196 3.47 1.44 -17.07
C GLU A 196 2.59 0.45 -17.84
N ARG A 197 3.13 -0.27 -18.82
CA ARG A 197 2.38 -1.30 -19.58
C ARG A 197 1.81 -2.39 -18.68
N ILE A 198 2.61 -2.92 -17.75
CA ILE A 198 2.13 -3.93 -16.79
C ILE A 198 0.99 -3.37 -15.94
N ILE A 199 1.13 -2.15 -15.43
CA ILE A 199 0.09 -1.52 -14.62
C ILE A 199 -1.20 -1.37 -15.45
N LEU A 200 -1.11 -0.88 -16.68
CA LEU A 200 -2.27 -0.73 -17.56
C LEU A 200 -2.93 -2.07 -17.87
N GLU A 201 -2.13 -3.08 -18.21
CA GLU A 201 -2.61 -4.44 -18.54
C GLU A 201 -3.31 -5.09 -17.33
N LYS A 202 -2.66 -5.07 -16.16
CA LYS A 202 -3.16 -5.77 -14.97
C LYS A 202 -4.28 -5.05 -14.25
N THR A 203 -4.44 -3.75 -14.45
CA THR A 203 -5.46 -2.95 -13.77
C THR A 203 -6.59 -2.49 -14.67
N GLY A 204 -6.47 -2.66 -15.99
CA GLY A 204 -7.45 -2.20 -16.97
C GLY A 204 -7.53 -0.67 -17.10
N ILE A 205 -6.61 0.08 -16.51
CA ILE A 205 -6.52 1.53 -16.69
C ILE A 205 -6.15 1.80 -18.15
N LYS A 206 -6.85 2.70 -18.80
CA LYS A 206 -6.52 3.12 -20.17
C LYS A 206 -5.48 4.24 -20.12
N LYS A 207 -4.50 4.16 -21.02
CA LYS A 207 -3.60 5.27 -21.32
C LYS A 207 -4.40 6.27 -22.18
N GLU A 208 -4.66 7.44 -21.63
CA GLU A 208 -5.28 8.57 -22.34
C GLU A 208 -4.22 9.49 -22.96
#